data_c79e5e200d5bdcae2f81c899eb02295d
#
_entry.id   c79e5e200d5bdcae2f81c899eb02295d
#
_cell.length_a   1.000
_cell.length_b   1.000
_cell.length_c   1.000
_cell.angle_alpha   90.00
_cell.angle_beta   90.00
_cell.angle_gamma   90.00
#
_symmetry.space_group_name_H-M   'P 1'
#
loop_
_entity.id
_entity.type
_entity.pdbx_description
1 polymer ?
#
loop_
_entity_poly.entity_id
_entity_poly.type
_entity_poly.pdbx_seq_one_letter_code
_entity_poly.pdbx_strand_id
1 'polypeptide(L)'
;MEKYDYLIVGAGLFGAVFAHEAKRVDKHCLVIDKRNHRGGNIYCEDIEGIHVHKYGAHIFHTDNKEVWDYVNSFVEFNRYTNSPLAYFDGKLYNLPFNMNTFYQLWGVKTPAEAKAKIEEQRKEFDHITTPANLEEQALKLCGKDIYHRLIKGYTEKQWGRSAKELPAFIIKRIPFRFIYDNNYFNDSYQGIPKGGYNALIDALLEGTEVRLNTNYFSNRNELDALADNILFTGCIDQFFDYQCGHLEYRSLRFEHKQLETEDFQGNAVVNYTEREVPYTRIIEHKHFEFGTQPTTVITYEYPDDFAPGKEPYYPINDKRNTEMMSQYKKLASSHRRSQTSSMPSSSKRWVYGEPHWLHSSTSSSCSELAE
;
A
#
# COMPACT_ATOMS: atom_id res chain seq x y z
N MET A 1 18.67 34.87 -0.27
CA MET A 1 18.05 33.76 0.49
C MET A 1 19.06 32.63 0.54
N GLU A 2 19.27 32.05 1.68
CA GLU A 2 20.14 30.90 1.85
C GLU A 2 19.51 29.71 1.09
N LYS A 3 20.34 28.98 0.34
CA LYS A 3 19.88 27.87 -0.53
C LYS A 3 19.74 26.59 0.32
N TYR A 4 18.70 25.80 0.08
CA TYR A 4 18.54 24.51 0.74
C TYR A 4 19.53 23.48 0.19
N ASP A 5 19.98 22.55 1.04
CA ASP A 5 20.72 21.37 0.58
C ASP A 5 19.83 20.45 -0.26
N TYR A 6 18.56 20.29 0.17
CA TYR A 6 17.58 19.43 -0.50
C TYR A 6 16.23 20.09 -0.66
N LEU A 7 15.68 20.00 -1.88
CA LEU A 7 14.25 20.12 -2.15
C LEU A 7 13.65 18.71 -2.17
N ILE A 8 12.71 18.45 -1.27
CA ILE A 8 12.01 17.17 -1.16
C ILE A 8 10.60 17.35 -1.73
N VAL A 9 10.31 16.67 -2.83
CA VAL A 9 9.00 16.72 -3.49
C VAL A 9 8.17 15.53 -3.01
N GLY A 10 7.23 15.80 -2.12
CA GLY A 10 6.33 14.86 -1.45
C GLY A 10 6.53 14.84 0.05
N ALA A 11 5.51 15.30 0.79
CA ALA A 11 5.47 15.30 2.26
C ALA A 11 4.89 14.00 2.85
N GLY A 12 5.01 12.89 2.12
CA GLY A 12 4.68 11.55 2.59
C GLY A 12 5.74 10.98 3.53
N LEU A 13 5.53 9.75 4.03
CA LEU A 13 6.42 9.14 5.03
C LEU A 13 7.88 9.07 4.55
N PHE A 14 8.14 8.71 3.28
CA PHE A 14 9.50 8.66 2.76
C PHE A 14 10.19 10.03 2.77
N GLY A 15 9.50 11.07 2.30
CA GLY A 15 10.03 12.45 2.31
C GLY A 15 10.27 12.97 3.73
N ALA A 16 9.36 12.65 4.66
CA ALA A 16 9.46 13.04 6.07
C ALA A 16 10.65 12.37 6.77
N VAL A 17 10.84 11.06 6.59
CA VAL A 17 12.01 10.34 7.14
C VAL A 17 13.30 10.89 6.55
N PHE A 18 13.36 11.11 5.23
CA PHE A 18 14.55 11.68 4.61
C PHE A 18 14.87 13.07 5.16
N ALA A 19 13.87 13.95 5.31
CA ALA A 19 14.05 15.29 5.86
C ALA A 19 14.60 15.22 7.32
N HIS A 20 14.03 14.32 8.13
CA HIS A 20 14.50 14.09 9.49
C HIS A 20 15.97 13.66 9.54
N GLU A 21 16.34 12.63 8.77
CA GLU A 21 17.69 12.10 8.75
C GLU A 21 18.72 13.11 8.15
N ALA A 22 18.31 13.88 7.14
CA ALA A 22 19.13 14.96 6.59
C ALA A 22 19.42 16.04 7.65
N LYS A 23 18.41 16.44 8.42
CA LYS A 23 18.54 17.40 9.53
C LYS A 23 19.52 16.91 10.60
N ARG A 24 19.54 15.61 10.90
CA ARG A 24 20.49 15.01 11.88
C ARG A 24 21.96 15.15 11.48
N VAL A 25 22.23 15.43 10.21
CA VAL A 25 23.58 15.68 9.66
C VAL A 25 23.70 17.12 9.15
N ASP A 26 23.01 18.05 9.80
CA ASP A 26 23.08 19.49 9.57
C ASP A 26 22.75 19.90 8.12
N LYS A 27 21.80 19.18 7.46
CA LYS A 27 21.30 19.52 6.13
C LYS A 27 19.97 20.26 6.20
N HIS A 28 19.87 21.35 5.47
CA HIS A 28 18.66 22.16 5.38
C HIS A 28 17.78 21.66 4.25
N CYS A 29 16.55 21.27 4.59
CA CYS A 29 15.57 20.74 3.63
C CYS A 29 14.38 21.68 3.50
N LEU A 30 13.88 21.82 2.25
CA LEU A 30 12.56 22.32 1.96
C LEU A 30 11.70 21.13 1.47
N VAL A 31 10.60 20.86 2.16
CA VAL A 31 9.62 19.85 1.73
C VAL A 31 8.45 20.54 1.05
N ILE A 32 8.03 20.06 -0.11
CA ILE A 32 6.84 20.56 -0.80
C ILE A 32 5.85 19.43 -1.09
N ASP A 33 4.56 19.73 -1.05
CA ASP A 33 3.52 18.78 -1.48
C ASP A 33 2.42 19.52 -2.25
N LYS A 34 1.88 18.84 -3.28
CA LYS A 34 0.74 19.35 -4.06
C LYS A 34 -0.56 19.40 -3.27
N ARG A 35 -0.68 18.56 -2.23
CA ARG A 35 -1.85 18.45 -1.35
C ARG A 35 -1.83 19.57 -0.30
N ASN A 36 -2.99 19.79 0.33
CA ASN A 36 -3.16 20.76 1.41
C ASN A 36 -2.81 20.19 2.80
N HIS A 37 -2.24 18.99 2.86
CA HIS A 37 -1.85 18.29 4.09
C HIS A 37 -0.54 17.53 3.91
N ARG A 38 0.12 17.23 5.02
CA ARG A 38 1.28 16.34 5.12
C ARG A 38 0.81 14.89 5.18
N GLY A 39 1.75 13.93 5.14
CA GLY A 39 1.50 12.51 5.35
C GLY A 39 1.26 11.70 4.07
N GLY A 40 1.06 12.37 2.91
CA GLY A 40 0.82 11.63 1.66
C GLY A 40 -0.39 10.67 1.80
N ASN A 41 -0.21 9.41 1.44
CA ASN A 41 -1.29 8.41 1.52
C ASN A 41 -1.60 7.92 2.94
N ILE A 42 -0.72 8.12 3.92
CA ILE A 42 -0.99 7.76 5.33
C ILE A 42 -1.67 8.88 6.13
N TYR A 43 -2.05 9.98 5.47
CA TYR A 43 -2.77 11.07 6.12
C TYR A 43 -4.09 10.58 6.73
N CYS A 44 -4.33 10.96 7.98
CA CYS A 44 -5.58 10.73 8.70
C CYS A 44 -6.35 12.03 8.87
N GLU A 45 -7.66 11.99 8.60
CA GLU A 45 -8.58 13.08 8.91
C GLU A 45 -9.25 12.77 10.27
N ASP A 46 -9.22 13.73 11.19
CA ASP A 46 -9.93 13.57 12.47
C ASP A 46 -11.41 13.87 12.25
N ILE A 47 -12.28 12.91 12.55
CA ILE A 47 -13.74 13.06 12.55
C ILE A 47 -14.25 12.57 13.90
N GLU A 48 -14.63 13.50 14.76
CA GLU A 48 -15.13 13.23 16.12
C GLU A 48 -14.17 12.36 16.96
N GLY A 49 -12.86 12.57 16.82
CA GLY A 49 -11.83 11.82 17.52
C GLY A 49 -11.60 10.42 16.93
N ILE A 50 -12.08 10.15 15.72
CA ILE A 50 -11.75 8.98 14.92
C ILE A 50 -10.76 9.37 13.84
N HIS A 51 -9.56 8.79 13.84
CA HIS A 51 -8.55 9.03 12.82
C HIS A 51 -8.87 8.23 11.54
N VAL A 52 -9.53 8.88 10.60
CA VAL A 52 -9.96 8.29 9.33
C VAL A 52 -8.79 8.24 8.36
N HIS A 53 -8.33 7.05 7.99
CA HIS A 53 -7.31 6.83 6.97
C HIS A 53 -7.87 7.25 5.60
N LYS A 54 -7.53 8.46 5.16
CA LYS A 54 -8.17 9.14 4.01
C LYS A 54 -7.96 8.40 2.68
N TYR A 55 -6.86 7.69 2.54
CA TYR A 55 -6.42 7.06 1.29
C TYR A 55 -6.29 5.54 1.42
N GLY A 56 -7.13 4.92 2.24
CA GLY A 56 -7.12 3.50 2.51
C GLY A 56 -6.42 3.11 3.82
N ALA A 57 -6.68 1.89 4.26
CA ALA A 57 -6.10 1.38 5.51
C ALA A 57 -4.58 1.21 5.38
N HIS A 58 -3.86 1.76 6.33
CA HIS A 58 -2.42 1.59 6.47
C HIS A 58 -2.14 1.03 7.86
N ILE A 59 -1.55 -0.14 7.93
CA ILE A 59 -1.12 -0.79 9.16
C ILE A 59 0.41 -0.91 9.10
N PHE A 60 1.11 -0.35 10.08
CA PHE A 60 2.55 -0.48 10.14
C PHE A 60 2.92 -1.88 10.63
N HIS A 61 3.82 -2.56 9.92
CA HIS A 61 4.36 -3.86 10.33
C HIS A 61 5.80 -4.03 9.83
N THR A 62 6.61 -4.78 10.55
CA THR A 62 8.01 -5.05 10.20
C THR A 62 8.59 -6.18 11.05
N ASP A 63 9.53 -6.94 10.51
CA ASP A 63 10.40 -7.85 11.26
C ASP A 63 11.68 -7.15 11.74
N ASN A 64 11.98 -5.96 11.21
CA ASN A 64 13.18 -5.23 11.58
C ASN A 64 12.95 -4.44 12.88
N LYS A 65 13.61 -4.90 13.97
CA LYS A 65 13.52 -4.24 15.27
C LYS A 65 14.05 -2.81 15.25
N GLU A 66 15.08 -2.50 14.48
CA GLU A 66 15.64 -1.15 14.40
C GLU A 66 14.63 -0.17 13.79
N VAL A 67 13.90 -0.62 12.74
CA VAL A 67 12.81 0.18 12.13
C VAL A 67 11.67 0.37 13.11
N TRP A 68 11.29 -0.68 13.86
CA TRP A 68 10.26 -0.60 14.89
C TRP A 68 10.63 0.38 16.00
N ASP A 69 11.85 0.27 16.54
CA ASP A 69 12.35 1.16 17.59
C ASP A 69 12.45 2.61 17.07
N TYR A 70 12.87 2.79 15.82
CA TYR A 70 12.95 4.11 15.18
C TYR A 70 11.58 4.81 15.12
N VAL A 71 10.55 4.17 14.59
CA VAL A 71 9.23 4.80 14.52
C VAL A 71 8.60 5.03 15.90
N ASN A 72 8.84 4.12 16.86
CA ASN A 72 8.39 4.29 18.25
C ASN A 72 9.15 5.36 19.03
N SER A 73 10.31 5.81 18.54
CA SER A 73 11.00 6.96 19.14
C SER A 73 10.30 8.30 18.89
N PHE A 74 9.41 8.38 17.89
CA PHE A 74 8.62 9.57 17.56
C PHE A 74 7.24 9.54 18.17
N VAL A 75 6.53 8.40 18.03
CA VAL A 75 5.19 8.20 18.57
C VAL A 75 5.05 6.76 19.05
N GLU A 76 4.28 6.55 20.12
CA GLU A 76 3.96 5.19 20.59
C GLU A 76 3.01 4.50 19.64
N PHE A 77 3.32 3.28 19.23
CA PHE A 77 2.41 2.43 18.48
C PHE A 77 1.55 1.58 19.42
N ASN A 78 0.28 1.43 19.07
CA ASN A 78 -0.63 0.59 19.83
C ASN A 78 -0.44 -0.91 19.50
N ARG A 79 -1.23 -1.77 20.12
CA ARG A 79 -1.18 -3.24 19.94
C ARG A 79 -2.12 -3.75 18.83
N TYR A 80 -2.54 -2.91 17.88
CA TYR A 80 -3.44 -3.35 16.83
C TYR A 80 -2.82 -4.52 16.05
N THR A 81 -3.59 -5.60 15.95
CA THR A 81 -3.23 -6.78 15.17
C THR A 81 -4.18 -6.88 13.98
N ASN A 82 -3.65 -6.82 12.78
CA ASN A 82 -4.45 -6.87 11.58
C ASN A 82 -5.09 -8.25 11.40
N SER A 83 -6.41 -8.31 11.43
CA SER A 83 -7.19 -9.55 11.33
C SER A 83 -8.41 -9.30 10.42
N PRO A 84 -8.18 -9.08 9.11
CA PRO A 84 -9.26 -8.80 8.18
C PRO A 84 -10.19 -10.01 8.01
N LEU A 85 -11.44 -9.73 7.64
CA LEU A 85 -12.42 -10.74 7.26
C LEU A 85 -12.67 -10.66 5.75
N ALA A 86 -13.15 -11.77 5.17
CA ALA A 86 -13.71 -11.81 3.83
C ALA A 86 -15.20 -12.11 3.91
N TYR A 87 -16.01 -11.37 3.16
CA TYR A 87 -17.44 -11.62 3.00
C TYR A 87 -17.70 -12.23 1.62
N PHE A 88 -18.45 -13.33 1.60
CA PHE A 88 -18.90 -13.99 0.38
C PHE A 88 -20.24 -14.72 0.63
N ASP A 89 -21.25 -14.44 -0.17
CA ASP A 89 -22.57 -15.12 -0.16
C ASP A 89 -23.18 -15.22 1.26
N GLY A 90 -23.28 -14.08 1.95
CA GLY A 90 -23.86 -14.00 3.30
C GLY A 90 -23.01 -14.58 4.41
N LYS A 91 -21.75 -14.97 4.15
CA LYS A 91 -20.85 -15.59 5.13
C LYS A 91 -19.57 -14.82 5.30
N LEU A 92 -19.05 -14.82 6.53
CA LEU A 92 -17.76 -14.27 6.86
C LEU A 92 -16.71 -15.38 6.98
N TYR A 93 -15.52 -15.10 6.46
CA TYR A 93 -14.36 -15.98 6.52
C TYR A 93 -13.17 -15.23 7.10
N ASN A 94 -12.39 -15.88 7.95
CA ASN A 94 -11.16 -15.30 8.47
C ASN A 94 -10.06 -15.27 7.39
N LEU A 95 -9.24 -14.23 7.44
CA LEU A 95 -8.01 -14.11 6.69
C LEU A 95 -6.83 -13.93 7.66
N PRO A 96 -5.60 -14.33 7.28
CA PRO A 96 -5.23 -15.10 6.08
C PRO A 96 -5.85 -16.49 6.09
N PHE A 97 -5.65 -17.28 5.02
CA PHE A 97 -6.18 -18.64 4.94
C PHE A 97 -5.59 -19.51 6.04
N ASN A 98 -6.34 -19.75 7.12
CA ASN A 98 -5.93 -20.45 8.30
C ASN A 98 -6.97 -21.52 8.73
N MET A 99 -6.77 -22.18 9.85
CA MET A 99 -7.70 -23.21 10.31
C MET A 99 -9.12 -22.71 10.55
N ASN A 100 -9.31 -21.42 10.94
CA ASN A 100 -10.64 -20.81 11.02
C ASN A 100 -11.29 -20.71 9.64
N THR A 101 -10.55 -20.28 8.62
CA THR A 101 -11.03 -20.23 7.23
C THR A 101 -11.44 -21.61 6.75
N PHE A 102 -10.61 -22.64 6.99
CA PHE A 102 -10.90 -24.02 6.55
C PHE A 102 -12.07 -24.63 7.28
N TYR A 103 -12.23 -24.31 8.57
CA TYR A 103 -13.42 -24.72 9.32
C TYR A 103 -14.68 -24.05 8.75
N GLN A 104 -14.63 -22.75 8.45
CA GLN A 104 -15.75 -21.99 7.87
C GLN A 104 -16.13 -22.47 6.46
N LEU A 105 -15.13 -22.88 5.67
CA LEU A 105 -15.36 -23.41 4.32
C LEU A 105 -15.89 -24.84 4.32
N TRP A 106 -15.30 -25.72 5.15
CA TRP A 106 -15.44 -27.18 5.00
C TRP A 106 -15.81 -27.91 6.31
N GLY A 107 -15.86 -27.23 7.45
CA GLY A 107 -16.12 -27.85 8.75
C GLY A 107 -14.97 -28.69 9.30
N VAL A 108 -13.79 -28.66 8.67
CA VAL A 108 -12.59 -29.41 9.10
C VAL A 108 -12.03 -28.82 10.40
N LYS A 109 -11.53 -29.67 11.28
CA LYS A 109 -11.09 -29.28 12.63
C LYS A 109 -9.59 -29.48 12.87
N THR A 110 -8.94 -30.28 12.07
CA THR A 110 -7.54 -30.61 12.24
C THR A 110 -6.71 -30.21 11.01
N PRO A 111 -5.40 -29.91 11.19
CA PRO A 111 -4.48 -29.66 10.08
C PRO A 111 -4.45 -30.78 9.03
N ALA A 112 -4.57 -32.04 9.47
CA ALA A 112 -4.58 -33.20 8.56
C ALA A 112 -5.81 -33.20 7.65
N GLU A 113 -7.00 -32.95 8.20
CA GLU A 113 -8.25 -32.82 7.42
C GLU A 113 -8.18 -31.64 6.43
N ALA A 114 -7.69 -30.49 6.88
CA ALA A 114 -7.56 -29.31 6.02
C ALA A 114 -6.59 -29.58 4.85
N LYS A 115 -5.42 -30.16 5.11
CA LYS A 115 -4.45 -30.55 4.06
C LYS A 115 -5.06 -31.55 3.08
N ALA A 116 -5.75 -32.58 3.58
CA ALA A 116 -6.41 -33.57 2.74
C ALA A 116 -7.49 -32.93 1.84
N LYS A 117 -8.26 -31.96 2.37
CA LYS A 117 -9.29 -31.26 1.61
C LYS A 117 -8.71 -30.36 0.52
N ILE A 118 -7.66 -29.63 0.82
CA ILE A 118 -6.94 -28.83 -0.18
C ILE A 118 -6.37 -29.72 -1.28
N GLU A 119 -5.75 -30.85 -0.91
CA GLU A 119 -5.18 -31.78 -1.87
C GLU A 119 -6.24 -32.44 -2.75
N GLU A 120 -7.39 -32.83 -2.17
CA GLU A 120 -8.56 -33.33 -2.93
C GLU A 120 -8.96 -32.35 -4.02
N GLN A 121 -9.08 -31.05 -3.68
CA GLN A 121 -9.50 -30.03 -4.62
C GLN A 121 -8.45 -29.71 -5.69
N ARG A 122 -7.17 -29.78 -5.33
CA ARG A 122 -6.07 -29.53 -6.26
C ARG A 122 -5.93 -30.63 -7.32
N LYS A 123 -6.23 -31.88 -6.99
CA LYS A 123 -6.16 -33.04 -7.91
C LYS A 123 -6.97 -32.82 -9.19
N GLU A 124 -8.08 -32.10 -9.13
CA GLU A 124 -8.88 -31.77 -10.31
C GLU A 124 -8.06 -30.97 -11.35
N PHE A 125 -7.00 -30.28 -10.91
CA PHE A 125 -6.16 -29.39 -11.71
C PHE A 125 -4.73 -29.88 -11.91
N ASP A 126 -4.42 -31.15 -11.60
CA ASP A 126 -3.09 -31.74 -11.77
C ASP A 126 -2.63 -31.77 -13.24
N HIS A 127 -3.60 -31.77 -14.18
CA HIS A 127 -3.33 -31.68 -15.61
C HIS A 127 -2.71 -30.35 -16.04
N ILE A 128 -2.78 -29.30 -15.21
CA ILE A 128 -2.16 -28.00 -15.47
C ILE A 128 -0.68 -28.10 -15.08
N THR A 129 0.19 -28.33 -16.04
CA THR A 129 1.64 -28.42 -15.79
C THR A 129 2.28 -27.05 -15.62
N THR A 130 1.95 -26.12 -16.54
CA THR A 130 2.42 -24.74 -16.54
C THR A 130 1.22 -23.80 -16.64
N PRO A 131 0.83 -23.14 -15.54
CA PRO A 131 -0.32 -22.22 -15.56
C PRO A 131 -0.11 -21.06 -16.54
N ALA A 132 -1.06 -20.84 -17.44
CA ALA A 132 -1.02 -19.78 -18.43
C ALA A 132 -1.45 -18.42 -17.87
N ASN A 133 -2.25 -18.41 -16.81
CA ASN A 133 -2.86 -17.22 -16.24
C ASN A 133 -3.10 -17.39 -14.73
N LEU A 134 -3.61 -16.32 -14.08
CA LEU A 134 -3.87 -16.29 -12.65
C LEU A 134 -4.91 -17.33 -12.23
N GLU A 135 -5.98 -17.56 -13.02
CA GLU A 135 -7.02 -18.55 -12.71
C GLU A 135 -6.43 -19.94 -12.59
N GLU A 136 -5.66 -20.38 -13.60
CA GLU A 136 -5.02 -21.69 -13.60
C GLU A 136 -4.03 -21.83 -12.44
N GLN A 137 -3.25 -20.80 -12.18
CA GLN A 137 -2.29 -20.78 -11.07
C GLN A 137 -3.01 -20.91 -9.72
N ALA A 138 -4.08 -20.16 -9.48
CA ALA A 138 -4.83 -20.19 -8.24
C ALA A 138 -5.52 -21.57 -8.04
N LEU A 139 -6.19 -22.08 -9.06
CA LEU A 139 -6.83 -23.39 -9.00
C LEU A 139 -5.84 -24.50 -8.68
N LYS A 140 -4.65 -24.47 -9.29
CA LYS A 140 -3.56 -25.41 -8.99
C LYS A 140 -3.02 -25.28 -7.56
N LEU A 141 -3.00 -24.07 -7.01
CA LEU A 141 -2.49 -23.81 -5.65
C LEU A 141 -3.49 -24.16 -4.56
N CYS A 142 -4.78 -23.84 -4.73
CA CYS A 142 -5.77 -23.91 -3.65
C CYS A 142 -7.06 -24.66 -3.97
N GLY A 143 -7.26 -25.06 -5.22
CA GLY A 143 -8.50 -25.67 -5.66
C GLY A 143 -9.64 -24.67 -5.83
N LYS A 144 -10.84 -25.18 -6.18
CA LYS A 144 -11.97 -24.35 -6.61
C LYS A 144 -12.66 -23.54 -5.51
N ASP A 145 -12.80 -24.09 -4.32
CA ASP A 145 -13.60 -23.44 -3.27
C ASP A 145 -12.96 -22.15 -2.80
N ILE A 146 -11.67 -22.17 -2.48
CA ILE A 146 -10.92 -20.98 -2.07
C ILE A 146 -10.83 -19.99 -3.25
N TYR A 147 -10.49 -20.48 -4.44
CA TYR A 147 -10.38 -19.63 -5.61
C TYR A 147 -11.68 -18.87 -5.90
N HIS A 148 -12.80 -19.56 -6.05
CA HIS A 148 -14.06 -18.93 -6.45
C HIS A 148 -14.66 -18.02 -5.39
N ARG A 149 -14.52 -18.39 -4.10
CA ARG A 149 -15.15 -17.62 -3.01
C ARG A 149 -14.28 -16.47 -2.52
N LEU A 150 -12.96 -16.67 -2.42
CA LEU A 150 -12.11 -15.74 -1.68
C LEU A 150 -11.07 -15.01 -2.52
N ILE A 151 -10.81 -15.47 -3.77
CA ILE A 151 -9.75 -14.88 -4.61
C ILE A 151 -10.32 -14.24 -5.88
N LYS A 152 -11.08 -14.99 -6.67
CA LYS A 152 -11.47 -14.61 -8.03
C LYS A 152 -12.09 -13.22 -8.12
N GLY A 153 -13.25 -13.02 -7.49
CA GLY A 153 -14.01 -11.78 -7.64
C GLY A 153 -13.30 -10.57 -7.06
N TYR A 154 -12.60 -10.74 -5.94
CA TYR A 154 -11.77 -9.68 -5.36
C TYR A 154 -10.65 -9.25 -6.32
N THR A 155 -9.89 -10.22 -6.84
CA THR A 155 -8.78 -9.96 -7.76
C THR A 155 -9.26 -9.33 -9.07
N GLU A 156 -10.33 -9.85 -9.66
CA GLU A 156 -10.89 -9.30 -10.89
C GLU A 156 -11.40 -7.86 -10.73
N LYS A 157 -11.99 -7.52 -9.57
CA LYS A 157 -12.35 -6.13 -9.26
C LYS A 157 -11.12 -5.24 -9.15
N GLN A 158 -10.14 -5.66 -8.35
CA GLN A 158 -8.94 -4.86 -8.10
C GLN A 158 -8.17 -4.56 -9.38
N TRP A 159 -8.02 -5.56 -10.25
CA TRP A 159 -7.28 -5.40 -11.51
C TRP A 159 -8.14 -4.89 -12.67
N GLY A 160 -9.48 -4.89 -12.55
CA GLY A 160 -10.39 -4.50 -13.62
C GLY A 160 -10.38 -5.44 -14.84
N ARG A 161 -9.82 -6.65 -14.68
CA ARG A 161 -9.64 -7.66 -15.75
C ARG A 161 -10.04 -9.04 -15.26
N SER A 162 -10.42 -9.92 -16.18
CA SER A 162 -10.66 -11.33 -15.85
C SER A 162 -9.39 -12.01 -15.33
N ALA A 163 -9.53 -12.92 -14.38
CA ALA A 163 -8.42 -13.72 -13.86
C ALA A 163 -7.72 -14.55 -14.96
N LYS A 164 -8.40 -14.86 -16.06
CA LYS A 164 -7.85 -15.53 -17.25
C LYS A 164 -6.93 -14.63 -18.08
N GLU A 165 -7.06 -13.31 -17.96
CA GLU A 165 -6.24 -12.32 -18.65
C GLU A 165 -5.07 -11.81 -17.79
N LEU A 166 -5.09 -12.13 -16.50
CA LEU A 166 -4.05 -11.73 -15.56
C LEU A 166 -2.90 -12.74 -15.57
N PRO A 167 -1.64 -12.27 -15.50
CA PRO A 167 -0.49 -13.16 -15.44
C PRO A 167 -0.48 -14.07 -14.22
N ALA A 168 -0.02 -15.33 -14.41
CA ALA A 168 0.07 -16.32 -13.33
C ALA A 168 0.96 -15.89 -12.16
N PHE A 169 1.99 -15.08 -12.42
CA PHE A 169 2.93 -14.62 -11.38
C PHE A 169 2.31 -13.69 -10.33
N ILE A 170 1.13 -13.11 -10.57
CA ILE A 170 0.41 -12.31 -9.56
C ILE A 170 0.09 -13.16 -8.33
N ILE A 171 -0.14 -14.46 -8.49
CA ILE A 171 -0.28 -15.42 -7.39
C ILE A 171 0.81 -16.48 -7.52
N LYS A 172 1.99 -16.23 -6.95
CA LYS A 172 3.09 -17.20 -6.97
C LYS A 172 2.87 -18.34 -5.98
N ARG A 173 2.28 -18.02 -4.83
CA ARG A 173 1.97 -18.96 -3.75
C ARG A 173 0.73 -18.47 -2.99
N ILE A 174 0.08 -19.38 -2.29
CA ILE A 174 -0.97 -19.06 -1.34
C ILE A 174 -0.47 -19.47 0.05
N PRO A 175 -0.31 -18.53 0.98
CA PRO A 175 0.20 -18.82 2.31
C PRO A 175 -0.90 -19.48 3.16
N PHE A 176 -0.92 -20.82 3.20
CA PHE A 176 -1.79 -21.56 4.10
C PHE A 176 -1.15 -21.71 5.47
N ARG A 177 -1.91 -21.33 6.51
CA ARG A 177 -1.54 -21.54 7.91
C ARG A 177 -2.39 -22.66 8.51
N PHE A 178 -1.76 -23.76 8.89
CA PHE A 178 -2.46 -24.89 9.52
C PHE A 178 -2.51 -24.76 11.05
N ILE A 179 -2.77 -23.54 11.51
CA ILE A 179 -2.97 -23.14 12.91
C ILE A 179 -4.17 -22.20 13.00
N TYR A 180 -4.74 -22.02 14.18
CA TYR A 180 -5.83 -21.08 14.46
C TYR A 180 -5.26 -19.69 14.79
N ASP A 181 -4.72 -18.99 13.80
CA ASP A 181 -4.13 -17.67 13.94
C ASP A 181 -4.69 -16.74 12.87
N ASN A 182 -5.36 -15.69 13.32
CA ASN A 182 -5.99 -14.66 12.46
C ASN A 182 -5.08 -13.45 12.23
N ASN A 183 -3.88 -13.40 12.80
CA ASN A 183 -2.94 -12.34 12.50
C ASN A 183 -2.58 -12.39 11.01
N TYR A 184 -2.87 -11.33 10.27
CA TYR A 184 -2.65 -11.30 8.83
C TYR A 184 -1.16 -11.29 8.46
N PHE A 185 -0.36 -10.54 9.19
CA PHE A 185 1.08 -10.43 8.96
C PHE A 185 1.85 -11.55 9.65
N ASN A 186 3.01 -11.90 9.09
CA ASN A 186 3.98 -12.79 9.73
C ASN A 186 5.00 -12.02 10.56
N ASP A 187 5.06 -10.69 10.40
CA ASP A 187 6.05 -9.83 11.01
C ASP A 187 5.93 -9.78 12.54
N SER A 188 7.05 -9.66 13.21
CA SER A 188 7.15 -9.67 14.67
C SER A 188 6.54 -8.42 15.32
N TYR A 189 6.48 -7.31 14.59
CA TYR A 189 6.01 -6.02 15.08
C TYR A 189 4.93 -5.49 14.16
N GLN A 190 3.83 -5.01 14.74
CA GLN A 190 2.77 -4.32 14.00
C GLN A 190 1.98 -3.42 14.94
N GLY A 191 1.33 -2.39 14.40
CA GLY A 191 0.48 -1.49 15.17
C GLY A 191 0.07 -0.25 14.39
N ILE A 192 -0.70 0.59 15.04
CA ILE A 192 -1.10 1.91 14.56
C ILE A 192 -0.52 2.95 15.51
N PRO A 193 0.03 4.06 15.03
CA PRO A 193 0.52 5.13 15.89
C PRO A 193 -0.66 5.74 16.67
N LYS A 194 -0.52 5.90 17.98
CA LYS A 194 -1.52 6.54 18.83
C LYS A 194 -1.70 8.00 18.39
N GLY A 195 -2.93 8.40 18.16
CA GLY A 195 -3.26 9.72 17.61
C GLY A 195 -3.14 9.80 16.09
N GLY A 196 -3.13 8.66 15.40
CA GLY A 196 -3.05 8.55 13.95
C GLY A 196 -1.66 8.83 13.37
N TYR A 197 -1.50 8.60 12.08
CA TYR A 197 -0.22 8.78 11.37
C TYR A 197 0.25 10.24 11.28
N ASN A 198 -0.66 11.21 11.43
CA ASN A 198 -0.29 12.62 11.37
C ASN A 198 0.73 12.98 12.45
N ALA A 199 0.57 12.43 13.67
CA ALA A 199 1.50 12.65 14.78
C ALA A 199 2.93 12.20 14.45
N LEU A 200 3.08 11.03 13.79
CA LEU A 200 4.37 10.54 13.33
C LEU A 200 4.99 11.47 12.28
N ILE A 201 4.20 11.92 11.31
CA ILE A 201 4.68 12.81 10.25
C ILE A 201 5.08 14.17 10.79
N ASP A 202 4.30 14.72 11.72
CA ASP A 202 4.60 16.01 12.34
C ASP A 202 5.88 15.95 13.19
N ALA A 203 6.08 14.86 13.93
CA ALA A 203 7.33 14.66 14.68
C ALA A 203 8.55 14.50 13.76
N LEU A 204 8.43 13.77 12.65
CA LEU A 204 9.51 13.63 11.66
C LEU A 204 9.86 14.96 10.97
N LEU A 205 8.86 15.80 10.70
CA LEU A 205 9.03 17.09 10.01
C LEU A 205 9.23 18.27 10.96
N GLU A 206 9.34 18.03 12.28
CA GLU A 206 9.56 19.09 13.24
C GLU A 206 10.79 19.94 12.91
N GLY A 207 10.60 21.27 12.83
CA GLY A 207 11.66 22.24 12.47
C GLY A 207 12.11 22.18 11.01
N THR A 208 11.43 21.44 10.14
CA THR A 208 11.65 21.45 8.68
C THR A 208 10.62 22.35 8.01
N GLU A 209 11.06 23.20 7.08
CA GLU A 209 10.13 24.02 6.30
C GLU A 209 9.31 23.15 5.34
N VAL A 210 7.96 23.29 5.40
CA VAL A 210 7.03 22.56 4.54
C VAL A 210 6.11 23.52 3.84
N ARG A 211 6.04 23.46 2.50
CA ARG A 211 5.12 24.24 1.66
C ARG A 211 4.09 23.30 1.04
N LEU A 212 2.88 23.37 1.54
CA LEU A 212 1.72 22.64 1.00
C LEU A 212 1.10 23.40 -0.20
N ASN A 213 0.15 22.77 -0.90
CA ASN A 213 -0.48 23.32 -2.11
C ASN A 213 0.54 23.77 -3.16
N THR A 214 1.70 23.12 -3.19
CA THR A 214 2.82 23.48 -4.08
C THR A 214 3.07 22.33 -5.05
N ASN A 215 2.56 22.50 -6.28
CA ASN A 215 2.79 21.53 -7.33
C ASN A 215 4.16 21.76 -7.97
N TYR A 216 5.04 20.77 -7.87
CA TYR A 216 6.40 20.82 -8.40
C TYR A 216 6.45 21.17 -9.90
N PHE A 217 5.57 20.58 -10.70
CA PHE A 217 5.57 20.76 -12.15
C PHE A 217 5.02 22.11 -12.61
N SER A 218 4.30 22.83 -11.76
CA SER A 218 3.78 24.16 -12.11
C SER A 218 4.90 25.22 -12.16
N ASN A 219 5.92 25.08 -11.30
CA ASN A 219 7.02 26.04 -11.15
C ASN A 219 8.38 25.34 -11.03
N ARG A 220 8.59 24.28 -11.80
CA ARG A 220 9.77 23.40 -11.69
C ARG A 220 11.10 24.16 -11.68
N ASN A 221 11.32 25.08 -12.63
CA ASN A 221 12.58 25.82 -12.75
C ASN A 221 12.86 26.71 -11.52
N GLU A 222 11.84 27.36 -10.97
CA GLU A 222 11.97 28.19 -9.79
C GLU A 222 12.25 27.34 -8.54
N LEU A 223 11.51 26.23 -8.38
CA LEU A 223 11.69 25.31 -7.27
C LEU A 223 13.06 24.63 -7.32
N ASP A 224 13.47 24.22 -8.50
CA ASP A 224 14.81 23.66 -8.71
C ASP A 224 15.91 24.64 -8.32
N ALA A 225 15.71 25.94 -8.50
CA ALA A 225 16.72 26.94 -8.14
C ALA A 225 16.91 27.09 -6.62
N LEU A 226 15.94 26.65 -5.79
CA LEU A 226 15.97 26.80 -4.35
C LEU A 226 16.93 25.84 -3.63
N ALA A 227 17.31 24.71 -4.25
CA ALA A 227 18.10 23.69 -3.59
C ALA A 227 19.27 23.17 -4.45
N ASP A 228 20.28 22.58 -3.80
CA ASP A 228 21.40 21.94 -4.50
C ASP A 228 21.05 20.55 -5.01
N ASN A 229 20.19 19.85 -4.27
CA ASN A 229 19.75 18.51 -4.62
C ASN A 229 18.23 18.42 -4.58
N ILE A 230 17.67 17.51 -5.37
CA ILE A 230 16.23 17.28 -5.40
C ILE A 230 15.95 15.81 -5.12
N LEU A 231 15.12 15.56 -4.12
CA LEU A 231 14.52 14.26 -3.84
C LEU A 231 13.10 14.25 -4.36
N PHE A 232 12.84 13.48 -5.40
CA PHE A 232 11.50 13.36 -5.98
C PHE A 232 10.87 12.02 -5.61
N THR A 233 9.68 12.05 -4.98
CA THR A 233 8.97 10.86 -4.50
C THR A 233 7.69 10.55 -5.29
N GLY A 234 7.45 11.27 -6.39
CA GLY A 234 6.30 11.05 -7.28
C GLY A 234 6.57 10.04 -8.39
N CYS A 235 5.70 10.03 -9.42
CA CYS A 235 5.80 9.11 -10.54
C CYS A 235 7.03 9.42 -11.41
N ILE A 236 7.85 8.41 -11.65
CA ILE A 236 9.11 8.57 -12.39
C ILE A 236 8.89 8.96 -13.86
N ASP A 237 7.84 8.45 -14.49
CA ASP A 237 7.47 8.78 -15.85
C ASP A 237 7.09 10.26 -16.00
N GLN A 238 6.34 10.80 -15.04
CA GLN A 238 6.00 12.22 -14.99
C GLN A 238 7.25 13.09 -14.79
N PHE A 239 8.18 12.64 -13.93
CA PHE A 239 9.43 13.36 -13.69
C PHE A 239 10.25 13.55 -14.97
N PHE A 240 10.27 12.53 -15.83
CA PHE A 240 10.95 12.54 -17.14
C PHE A 240 10.03 12.92 -18.31
N ASP A 241 8.96 13.70 -18.05
CA ASP A 241 8.05 14.23 -19.08
C ASP A 241 7.53 13.12 -20.02
N TYR A 242 7.33 11.92 -19.48
CA TYR A 242 6.79 10.74 -20.17
C TYR A 242 7.59 10.30 -21.43
N GLN A 243 8.88 10.64 -21.52
CA GLN A 243 9.70 10.41 -22.73
C GLN A 243 9.87 8.93 -23.11
N CYS A 244 9.64 7.98 -22.19
CA CYS A 244 9.58 6.54 -22.47
C CYS A 244 8.13 6.02 -22.58
N GLY A 245 7.13 6.90 -22.47
CA GLY A 245 5.72 6.58 -22.44
C GLY A 245 5.13 6.59 -21.02
N HIS A 246 3.80 6.47 -20.93
CA HIS A 246 3.09 6.47 -19.67
C HIS A 246 3.13 5.07 -19.03
N LEU A 247 3.55 5.01 -17.76
CA LEU A 247 3.36 3.83 -16.93
C LEU A 247 1.87 3.69 -16.57
N GLU A 248 1.40 2.47 -16.53
CA GLU A 248 0.01 2.19 -16.20
C GLU A 248 -0.13 1.89 -14.71
N TYR A 249 -1.22 2.41 -14.14
CA TYR A 249 -1.57 2.25 -12.74
C TYR A 249 -3.03 1.84 -12.61
N ARG A 250 -3.37 1.31 -11.44
CA ARG A 250 -4.75 1.27 -10.96
C ARG A 250 -4.94 2.42 -9.98
N SER A 251 -6.15 2.94 -9.94
CA SER A 251 -6.57 3.95 -8.99
C SER A 251 -7.55 3.38 -7.98
N LEU A 252 -7.83 4.14 -6.93
CA LEU A 252 -8.86 3.85 -5.94
C LEU A 252 -9.74 5.08 -5.75
N ARG A 253 -11.01 4.83 -5.44
CA ARG A 253 -11.96 5.85 -5.00
C ARG A 253 -12.48 5.47 -3.63
N PHE A 254 -12.46 6.42 -2.71
CA PHE A 254 -12.90 6.25 -1.32
C PHE A 254 -14.19 7.03 -1.09
N GLU A 255 -15.15 6.40 -0.44
CA GLU A 255 -16.40 7.03 -0.01
C GLU A 255 -16.51 6.89 1.50
N HIS A 256 -16.26 8.00 2.21
CA HIS A 256 -16.32 8.05 3.67
C HIS A 256 -17.76 8.36 4.12
N LYS A 257 -18.24 7.63 5.12
CA LYS A 257 -19.56 7.85 5.74
C LYS A 257 -19.45 7.84 7.25
N GLN A 258 -19.90 8.89 7.88
CA GLN A 258 -20.17 8.91 9.32
C GLN A 258 -21.54 8.31 9.58
N LEU A 259 -21.64 7.47 10.59
CA LEU A 259 -22.85 6.75 10.96
C LEU A 259 -23.17 6.99 12.44
N GLU A 260 -24.46 7.20 12.73
CA GLU A 260 -25.01 7.36 14.07
C GLU A 260 -25.21 5.98 14.75
N THR A 261 -24.15 5.19 14.79
CA THR A 261 -24.10 3.89 15.47
C THR A 261 -22.73 3.69 16.08
N GLU A 262 -22.70 3.03 17.22
CA GLU A 262 -21.45 2.75 17.93
C GLU A 262 -20.52 1.83 17.13
N ASP A 263 -21.09 0.87 16.40
CA ASP A 263 -20.34 -0.11 15.62
C ASP A 263 -21.14 -0.51 14.38
N PHE A 264 -20.45 -0.72 13.25
CA PHE A 264 -21.05 -1.09 11.98
C PHE A 264 -20.80 -2.56 11.62
N GLN A 265 -19.54 -3.01 11.70
CA GLN A 265 -19.13 -4.34 11.25
C GLN A 265 -18.31 -5.14 12.26
N GLY A 266 -17.95 -4.55 13.40
CA GLY A 266 -17.23 -5.23 14.49
C GLY A 266 -15.78 -5.57 14.15
N ASN A 267 -15.22 -5.02 13.08
CA ASN A 267 -13.86 -5.26 12.65
C ASN A 267 -13.34 -4.08 11.82
N ALA A 268 -12.04 -3.80 11.87
CA ALA A 268 -11.47 -2.70 11.12
C ALA A 268 -11.61 -2.88 9.60
N VAL A 269 -11.46 -4.10 9.07
CA VAL A 269 -11.47 -4.36 7.63
C VAL A 269 -12.28 -5.61 7.28
N VAL A 270 -13.27 -5.44 6.42
CA VAL A 270 -14.00 -6.54 5.77
C VAL A 270 -13.85 -6.44 4.26
N ASN A 271 -13.25 -7.46 3.66
CA ASN A 271 -13.07 -7.57 2.21
C ASN A 271 -14.30 -8.23 1.60
N TYR A 272 -14.87 -7.63 0.57
CA TYR A 272 -16.00 -8.18 -0.19
C TYR A 272 -15.47 -8.87 -1.44
N THR A 273 -15.53 -10.21 -1.45
CA THR A 273 -14.88 -11.00 -2.50
C THR A 273 -15.80 -11.35 -3.67
N GLU A 274 -17.08 -11.04 -3.57
CA GLU A 274 -18.05 -11.20 -4.68
C GLU A 274 -17.79 -10.18 -5.78
N ARG A 275 -17.90 -10.60 -7.03
CA ARG A 275 -17.69 -9.73 -8.19
C ARG A 275 -18.77 -8.66 -8.32
N GLU A 276 -19.99 -8.99 -7.94
CA GLU A 276 -21.20 -8.16 -8.06
C GLU A 276 -21.20 -7.00 -7.07
N VAL A 277 -20.47 -7.13 -5.96
CA VAL A 277 -20.27 -6.05 -4.98
C VAL A 277 -19.27 -5.06 -5.55
N PRO A 278 -19.62 -3.77 -5.73
CA PRO A 278 -18.80 -2.83 -6.50
C PRO A 278 -17.53 -2.35 -5.78
N TYR A 279 -17.46 -2.49 -4.45
CA TYR A 279 -16.29 -2.14 -3.65
C TYR A 279 -15.48 -3.38 -3.26
N THR A 280 -14.19 -3.20 -2.98
CA THR A 280 -13.30 -4.28 -2.55
C THR A 280 -13.37 -4.51 -1.06
N ARG A 281 -13.53 -3.44 -0.27
CA ARG A 281 -13.60 -3.54 1.19
C ARG A 281 -14.40 -2.41 1.81
N ILE A 282 -14.82 -2.65 3.05
CA ILE A 282 -15.27 -1.59 3.97
C ILE A 282 -14.25 -1.53 5.10
N ILE A 283 -13.83 -0.30 5.42
CA ILE A 283 -12.92 0.00 6.52
C ILE A 283 -13.73 0.73 7.59
N GLU A 284 -13.73 0.25 8.82
CA GLU A 284 -14.29 0.92 9.99
C GLU A 284 -13.16 1.42 10.88
N HIS A 285 -12.90 2.72 10.83
CA HIS A 285 -11.64 3.29 11.26
C HIS A 285 -11.40 3.25 12.77
N LYS A 286 -12.46 3.39 13.59
CA LYS A 286 -12.32 3.40 15.04
C LYS A 286 -11.64 2.16 15.62
N HIS A 287 -11.77 1.00 14.96
CA HIS A 287 -11.17 -0.24 15.42
C HIS A 287 -9.64 -0.26 15.34
N PHE A 288 -9.02 0.59 14.52
CA PHE A 288 -7.55 0.70 14.47
C PHE A 288 -6.95 1.19 15.79
N GLU A 289 -7.67 2.04 16.51
CA GLU A 289 -7.22 2.61 17.77
C GLU A 289 -8.11 2.21 18.98
N PHE A 290 -8.91 1.14 18.83
CA PHE A 290 -9.82 0.65 19.87
C PHE A 290 -10.79 1.72 20.37
N GLY A 291 -11.28 2.56 19.45
CA GLY A 291 -12.15 3.70 19.74
C GLY A 291 -13.50 3.28 20.34
N THR A 292 -14.02 4.13 21.23
CA THR A 292 -15.30 3.90 21.96
C THR A 292 -16.30 5.04 21.72
N GLN A 293 -16.15 5.78 20.63
CA GLN A 293 -17.06 6.87 20.27
C GLN A 293 -18.50 6.32 20.04
N PRO A 294 -19.54 7.10 20.32
CA PRO A 294 -20.93 6.70 20.09
C PRO A 294 -21.31 6.63 18.61
N THR A 295 -20.49 7.26 17.75
CA THR A 295 -20.59 7.24 16.29
C THR A 295 -19.45 6.42 15.68
N THR A 296 -19.55 6.06 14.41
CA THR A 296 -18.45 5.43 13.69
C THR A 296 -18.28 6.04 12.31
N VAL A 297 -17.07 5.90 11.74
CA VAL A 297 -16.78 6.31 10.37
C VAL A 297 -16.33 5.08 9.58
N ILE A 298 -17.05 4.82 8.48
CA ILE A 298 -16.70 3.76 7.54
C ILE A 298 -16.25 4.33 6.21
N THR A 299 -15.40 3.57 5.52
CA THR A 299 -14.96 3.91 4.16
C THR A 299 -15.20 2.73 3.24
N TYR A 300 -15.96 2.97 2.18
CA TYR A 300 -16.03 2.06 1.03
C TYR A 300 -14.85 2.33 0.11
N GLU A 301 -14.08 1.30 -0.20
CA GLU A 301 -12.97 1.35 -1.14
C GLU A 301 -13.38 0.73 -2.47
N TYR A 302 -13.42 1.56 -3.50
CA TYR A 302 -13.75 1.14 -4.87
C TYR A 302 -12.49 1.06 -5.72
N PRO A 303 -12.27 -0.04 -6.45
CA PRO A 303 -11.26 -0.08 -7.49
C PRO A 303 -11.65 0.85 -8.64
N ASP A 304 -10.69 1.54 -9.21
CA ASP A 304 -10.93 2.50 -10.26
C ASP A 304 -9.82 2.46 -11.33
N ASP A 305 -10.16 2.87 -12.54
CA ASP A 305 -9.18 3.02 -13.60
C ASP A 305 -8.40 4.31 -13.40
N PHE A 306 -7.09 4.21 -13.57
CA PHE A 306 -6.24 5.39 -13.55
C PHE A 306 -6.49 6.26 -14.78
N ALA A 307 -6.57 7.56 -14.54
CA ALA A 307 -6.67 8.58 -15.58
C ALA A 307 -5.93 9.84 -15.12
N PRO A 308 -5.55 10.74 -16.02
CA PRO A 308 -4.96 12.04 -15.64
C PRO A 308 -5.83 12.76 -14.62
N GLY A 309 -5.22 13.20 -13.51
CA GLY A 309 -5.91 13.84 -12.39
C GLY A 309 -6.34 12.90 -11.26
N LYS A 310 -6.29 11.58 -11.45
CA LYS A 310 -6.46 10.58 -10.38
C LYS A 310 -5.12 10.23 -9.74
N GLU A 311 -5.16 9.80 -8.48
CA GLU A 311 -3.96 9.31 -7.80
C GLU A 311 -3.61 7.88 -8.26
N PRO A 312 -2.33 7.60 -8.58
CA PRO A 312 -1.85 6.25 -8.86
C PRO A 312 -1.65 5.49 -7.55
N TYR A 313 -2.33 4.37 -7.37
CA TYR A 313 -2.19 3.53 -6.17
C TYR A 313 -1.34 2.28 -6.43
N TYR A 314 -1.64 1.54 -7.50
CA TYR A 314 -0.98 0.28 -7.80
C TYR A 314 -0.37 0.30 -9.19
N PRO A 315 0.95 0.10 -9.33
CA PRO A 315 1.57 -0.06 -10.65
C PRO A 315 1.09 -1.38 -11.28
N ILE A 316 0.82 -1.36 -12.58
CA ILE A 316 0.52 -2.58 -13.33
C ILE A 316 1.85 -3.23 -13.71
N ASN A 317 2.17 -4.35 -13.05
CA ASN A 317 3.42 -5.07 -13.22
C ASN A 317 3.35 -6.10 -14.37
N ASP A 318 2.92 -5.67 -15.56
CA ASP A 318 3.00 -6.49 -16.76
C ASP A 318 4.35 -6.34 -17.47
N LYS A 319 4.57 -7.11 -18.53
CA LYS A 319 5.82 -7.09 -19.30
C LYS A 319 6.12 -5.71 -19.86
N ARG A 320 5.12 -5.03 -20.46
CA ARG A 320 5.26 -3.70 -21.05
C ARG A 320 5.71 -2.67 -20.01
N ASN A 321 5.02 -2.60 -18.86
CA ASN A 321 5.36 -1.64 -17.81
C ASN A 321 6.70 -1.95 -17.14
N THR A 322 7.04 -3.24 -16.99
CA THR A 322 8.35 -3.65 -16.47
C THR A 322 9.49 -3.22 -17.39
N GLU A 323 9.34 -3.39 -18.71
CA GLU A 323 10.32 -2.94 -19.71
C GLU A 323 10.43 -1.40 -19.71
N MET A 324 9.31 -0.69 -19.67
CA MET A 324 9.26 0.78 -19.61
C MET A 324 9.89 1.31 -18.32
N MET A 325 9.59 0.73 -17.16
CA MET A 325 10.22 1.08 -15.89
C MET A 325 11.75 0.88 -15.94
N SER A 326 12.22 -0.18 -16.60
CA SER A 326 13.66 -0.41 -16.79
C SER A 326 14.31 0.72 -17.60
N GLN A 327 13.60 1.28 -18.61
CA GLN A 327 14.10 2.42 -19.37
C GLN A 327 14.19 3.68 -18.49
N TYR A 328 13.17 3.97 -17.70
CA TYR A 328 13.19 5.08 -16.74
C TYR A 328 14.30 4.95 -15.69
N LYS A 329 14.55 3.75 -15.18
CA LYS A 329 15.68 3.49 -14.26
C LYS A 329 17.04 3.78 -14.91
N LYS A 330 17.19 3.45 -16.19
CA LYS A 330 18.41 3.80 -16.96
C LYS A 330 18.55 5.30 -17.12
N LEU A 331 17.47 6.01 -17.45
CA LEU A 331 17.47 7.48 -17.53
C LEU A 331 17.85 8.13 -16.19
N ALA A 332 17.26 7.70 -15.10
CA ALA A 332 17.60 8.18 -13.75
C ALA A 332 19.09 7.94 -13.41
N SER A 333 19.63 6.77 -13.78
CA SER A 333 21.03 6.43 -13.56
C SER A 333 22.00 7.25 -14.44
N SER A 334 21.63 7.54 -15.68
CA SER A 334 22.43 8.37 -16.58
C SER A 334 22.42 9.84 -16.15
N HIS A 335 21.27 10.35 -15.70
CA HIS A 335 21.14 11.69 -15.14
C HIS A 335 22.06 11.89 -13.93
N ARG A 336 22.17 10.87 -13.08
CA ARG A 336 23.07 10.86 -11.92
C ARG A 336 24.55 10.87 -12.32
N ARG A 337 24.94 10.19 -13.41
CA ARG A 337 26.33 10.05 -13.89
C ARG A 337 26.83 11.25 -14.69
N SER A 338 26.00 11.86 -15.51
CA SER A 338 26.40 13.01 -16.33
C SER A 338 26.76 14.23 -15.47
N GLN A 339 26.29 14.29 -14.24
CA GLN A 339 26.58 15.36 -13.29
C GLN A 339 27.86 15.12 -12.47
N THR A 340 28.43 13.90 -12.46
CA THR A 340 29.67 13.58 -11.73
C THR A 340 30.93 13.67 -12.58
N SER A 341 30.84 13.72 -13.90
CA SER A 341 32.01 13.62 -14.80
C SER A 341 32.49 14.92 -15.46
N SER A 342 31.76 16.02 -15.37
CA SER A 342 32.19 17.27 -16.00
C SER A 342 31.44 18.48 -15.47
N MET A 343 31.76 19.01 -14.27
CA MET A 343 31.17 20.30 -13.93
C MET A 343 31.88 21.07 -12.82
N PRO A 344 31.85 22.43 -12.91
CA PRO A 344 32.11 23.30 -11.77
C PRO A 344 30.99 23.21 -10.73
N SER A 345 31.25 23.70 -9.54
CA SER A 345 30.53 23.56 -8.25
C SER A 345 29.01 23.90 -8.18
N SER A 346 28.24 23.78 -9.26
CA SER A 346 26.82 24.15 -9.31
C SER A 346 25.89 23.07 -9.89
N SER A 347 26.34 21.82 -10.02
CA SER A 347 25.50 20.76 -10.61
C SER A 347 24.64 20.08 -9.55
N LYS A 348 23.31 20.11 -9.75
CA LYS A 348 22.30 19.53 -8.89
C LYS A 348 22.34 18.01 -8.91
N ARG A 349 22.33 17.37 -7.75
CA ARG A 349 22.16 15.92 -7.62
C ARG A 349 20.68 15.54 -7.49
N TRP A 350 20.24 14.63 -8.34
CA TRP A 350 18.91 14.04 -8.27
C TRP A 350 18.98 12.70 -7.52
N VAL A 351 18.09 12.50 -6.54
CA VAL A 351 17.92 11.22 -5.87
C VAL A 351 16.47 10.79 -6.09
N TYR A 352 16.30 9.72 -6.83
CA TYR A 352 15.01 9.03 -6.92
C TYR A 352 14.96 8.00 -5.80
N GLY A 353 14.02 8.16 -4.88
CA GLY A 353 13.78 7.19 -3.82
C GLY A 353 12.77 6.14 -4.29
N GLU A 354 13.23 4.91 -4.53
CA GLU A 354 12.29 3.78 -4.53
C GLU A 354 11.99 3.43 -3.07
N PRO A 355 10.76 3.57 -2.61
CA PRO A 355 10.41 3.14 -1.29
C PRO A 355 10.26 1.61 -1.26
N HIS A 356 11.37 0.89 -1.08
CA HIS A 356 11.35 -0.59 -0.97
C HIS A 356 10.46 -1.11 0.17
N TRP A 357 10.16 -0.28 1.16
CA TRP A 357 9.30 -0.62 2.30
C TRP A 357 7.84 -0.15 2.15
N LEU A 358 7.51 0.70 1.16
CA LEU A 358 6.13 1.03 0.80
C LEU A 358 5.42 -0.10 0.04
N HIS A 359 6.16 -1.06 -0.52
CA HIS A 359 5.57 -2.21 -1.18
C HIS A 359 4.91 -3.21 -0.20
N SER A 360 5.24 -3.17 1.09
CA SER A 360 4.65 -4.07 2.07
C SER A 360 3.33 -3.58 2.68
N SER A 361 3.03 -2.28 2.67
CA SER A 361 1.88 -1.74 3.43
C SER A 361 0.65 -1.40 2.61
N THR A 362 0.76 -1.21 1.28
CA THR A 362 -0.37 -0.80 0.44
C THR A 362 -0.90 -1.87 -0.49
N SER A 363 -0.21 -3.00 -0.60
CA SER A 363 -0.56 -4.08 -1.51
C SER A 363 -0.98 -5.37 -0.80
N SER A 364 -1.28 -5.29 0.49
CA SER A 364 -1.43 -6.44 1.37
C SER A 364 -2.61 -7.39 1.09
N SER A 365 -3.31 -7.25 -0.02
CA SER A 365 -4.35 -8.23 -0.38
C SER A 365 -4.05 -9.06 -1.62
N CYS A 366 -3.13 -8.63 -2.49
CA CYS A 366 -2.75 -9.43 -3.67
C CYS A 366 -1.24 -9.54 -3.91
N SER A 367 -0.41 -8.60 -3.46
CA SER A 367 1.04 -8.72 -3.63
C SER A 367 1.67 -9.64 -2.58
N GLU A 368 1.12 -9.74 -1.37
CA GLU A 368 1.51 -10.79 -0.41
C GLU A 368 0.97 -12.18 -0.78
N LEU A 369 -0.06 -12.26 -1.61
CA LEU A 369 -0.39 -13.50 -2.33
C LEU A 369 0.60 -13.77 -3.47
N ALA A 370 1.45 -12.80 -3.85
CA ALA A 370 2.43 -12.88 -4.92
C ALA A 370 3.90 -12.98 -4.43
N GLU A 371 4.21 -12.71 -3.17
CA GLU A 371 5.44 -13.08 -2.48
C GLU A 371 5.23 -14.39 -1.69
#